data_8be0209be679ccbaa629aedebf6d2601
#
_entry.id   8be0209be679ccbaa629aedebf6d2601
#
_cell.length_a   1.000
_cell.length_b   1.000
_cell.length_c   1.000
_cell.angle_alpha   90.00
_cell.angle_beta   90.00
_cell.angle_gamma   90.00
#
_symmetry.space_group_name_H-M   'P 1'
#
loop_
_entity.id
_entity.type
_entity.pdbx_description
1 polymer ?
#
loop_
_entity_poly.entity_id
_entity_poly.type
_entity_poly.pdbx_seq_one_letter_code
_entity_poly.pdbx_strand_id
1 'polypeptide(L)'
;MYKLTSIADKVYYVGVNDRQKALFENLWPLPYGVSYNSYLIVDEKTVLIDTVDVCYSDAFLRKIADALEGKSLDYLIVNHMEPDHAGSIRLLRQQYPDVQIIGNKTTFGMLEGYHGITTGLYEVKEGDTLSLGKRQLMFVM
;
A
#
# COMPACT_ATOMS: atom_id res chain seq x y z
N MET A 1 16.81 11.30 5.25
CA MET A 1 16.17 10.05 5.68
C MET A 1 14.89 10.37 6.44
N TYR A 2 13.81 9.71 6.13
CA TYR A 2 12.57 9.85 6.88
C TYR A 2 12.61 9.00 8.14
N LYS A 3 12.06 9.54 9.24
CA LYS A 3 11.94 8.79 10.48
C LYS A 3 10.81 7.75 10.31
N LEU A 4 11.15 6.47 10.43
CA LEU A 4 10.18 5.39 10.35
C LEU A 4 9.49 5.19 11.69
N THR A 5 8.18 4.98 11.66
CA THR A 5 7.39 4.66 12.85
C THR A 5 7.14 3.16 12.88
N SER A 6 7.74 2.48 13.85
CA SER A 6 7.53 1.05 14.06
C SER A 6 6.32 0.85 14.98
N ILE A 7 5.33 0.05 14.55
CA ILE A 7 4.15 -0.29 15.37
C ILE A 7 4.29 -1.68 16.01
N ALA A 8 5.17 -2.51 15.48
CA ALA A 8 5.55 -3.81 16.01
C ALA A 8 6.91 -4.18 15.44
N ASP A 9 7.49 -5.31 15.86
CA ASP A 9 8.77 -5.74 15.32
C ASP A 9 8.66 -5.97 13.81
N LYS A 10 9.46 -5.22 13.03
CA LYS A 10 9.49 -5.26 11.56
C LYS A 10 8.15 -4.90 10.89
N VAL A 11 7.26 -4.19 11.59
CA VAL A 11 6.02 -3.63 11.03
C VAL A 11 6.07 -2.12 11.17
N TYR A 12 6.09 -1.42 10.02
CA TYR A 12 6.28 0.02 9.96
C TYR A 12 5.06 0.72 9.39
N TYR A 13 4.72 1.86 10.00
CA TYR A 13 3.76 2.79 9.41
C TYR A 13 4.51 3.64 8.38
N VAL A 14 4.10 3.56 7.12
CA VAL A 14 4.70 4.31 6.02
C VAL A 14 3.73 5.28 5.36
N GLY A 15 2.54 5.43 5.90
CA GLY A 15 1.53 6.36 5.41
C GLY A 15 1.88 7.81 5.67
N VAL A 16 0.96 8.71 5.31
CA VAL A 16 1.12 10.15 5.49
C VAL A 16 -0.13 10.77 6.10
N ASN A 17 0.04 11.88 6.82
CA ASN A 17 -1.05 12.72 7.29
C ASN A 17 -1.17 13.92 6.36
N ASP A 18 -2.29 14.04 5.68
CA ASP A 18 -2.56 15.17 4.80
C ASP A 18 -3.35 16.24 5.58
N ARG A 19 -2.64 17.27 6.02
CA ARG A 19 -3.23 18.39 6.75
C ARG A 19 -3.58 19.57 5.84
N GLN A 20 -3.30 19.47 4.55
CA GLN A 20 -3.53 20.54 3.58
C GLN A 20 -4.80 20.33 2.76
N LYS A 21 -5.31 19.10 2.71
CA LYS A 21 -6.50 18.78 1.94
C LYS A 21 -7.75 19.30 2.64
N ALA A 22 -8.43 20.24 2.00
CA ALA A 22 -9.61 20.90 2.60
C ALA A 22 -10.87 20.02 2.52
N LEU A 23 -11.01 19.22 1.46
CA LEU A 23 -12.19 18.37 1.22
C LEU A 23 -11.75 16.96 0.86
N PHE A 24 -12.39 15.96 1.47
CA PHE A 24 -12.22 14.56 1.09
C PHE A 24 -13.04 14.29 -0.18
N GLU A 25 -12.39 13.87 -1.25
CA GLU A 25 -12.98 13.65 -2.58
C GLU A 25 -13.80 14.86 -3.07
N ASN A 26 -13.40 16.07 -2.66
CA ASN A 26 -14.10 17.34 -2.97
C ASN A 26 -15.54 17.42 -2.45
N LEU A 27 -15.92 16.55 -1.52
CA LEU A 27 -17.29 16.49 -0.97
C LEU A 27 -17.35 16.78 0.52
N TRP A 28 -16.38 16.30 1.31
CA TRP A 28 -16.44 16.36 2.77
C TRP A 28 -15.40 17.33 3.33
N PRO A 29 -15.78 18.29 4.19
CA PRO A 29 -14.81 19.16 4.84
C PRO A 29 -13.85 18.38 5.73
N LEU A 30 -12.55 18.72 5.69
CA LEU A 30 -11.51 18.09 6.47
C LEU A 30 -10.77 19.15 7.30
N PRO A 31 -11.34 19.62 8.43
CA PRO A 31 -10.74 20.73 9.19
C PRO A 31 -9.37 20.40 9.77
N TYR A 32 -9.06 19.11 9.99
CA TYR A 32 -7.78 18.66 10.53
C TYR A 32 -6.97 17.80 9.54
N GLY A 33 -7.40 17.77 8.26
CA GLY A 33 -6.75 16.94 7.24
C GLY A 33 -7.21 15.49 7.27
N VAL A 34 -6.48 14.62 6.59
CA VAL A 34 -6.77 13.19 6.48
C VAL A 34 -5.47 12.37 6.56
N SER A 35 -5.56 11.17 7.14
CA SER A 35 -4.45 10.22 7.18
C SER A 35 -4.62 9.16 6.10
N TYR A 36 -3.55 8.91 5.35
CA TYR A 36 -3.47 7.81 4.39
C TYR A 36 -2.66 6.69 5.04
N ASN A 37 -3.35 5.68 5.55
CA ASN A 37 -2.72 4.61 6.32
C ASN A 37 -2.15 3.54 5.40
N SER A 38 -0.86 3.33 5.50
CA SER A 38 -0.15 2.28 4.79
C SER A 38 0.89 1.67 5.71
N TYR A 39 1.07 0.35 5.62
CA TYR A 39 1.96 -0.39 6.50
C TYR A 39 2.87 -1.29 5.70
N LEU A 40 4.13 -1.38 6.12
CA LEU A 40 5.12 -2.28 5.53
C LEU A 40 5.55 -3.32 6.55
N ILE A 41 5.47 -4.59 6.18
CA ILE A 41 5.95 -5.71 6.99
C ILE A 41 7.21 -6.26 6.33
N VAL A 42 8.32 -6.28 7.07
CA VAL A 42 9.60 -6.81 6.59
C VAL A 42 9.87 -8.13 7.30
N ASP A 43 9.71 -9.22 6.58
CA ASP A 43 9.98 -10.57 7.03
C ASP A 43 10.84 -11.26 5.95
N GLU A 44 10.85 -12.57 5.85
CA GLU A 44 11.51 -13.27 4.73
C GLU A 44 10.92 -12.83 3.40
N LYS A 45 9.60 -12.65 3.37
CA LYS A 45 8.89 -11.93 2.31
C LYS A 45 8.45 -10.57 2.84
N THR A 46 8.46 -9.57 1.97
CA THR A 46 8.05 -8.21 2.31
C THR A 46 6.68 -7.91 1.74
N VAL A 47 5.82 -7.26 2.53
CA VAL A 47 4.48 -6.91 2.09
C VAL A 47 4.15 -5.47 2.46
N LEU A 48 3.61 -4.73 1.49
CA LEU A 48 3.06 -3.40 1.68
C LEU A 48 1.54 -3.50 1.67
N ILE A 49 0.88 -2.85 2.62
CA ILE A 49 -0.58 -2.82 2.72
C ILE A 49 -1.05 -1.42 2.38
N ASP A 50 -1.76 -1.29 1.27
CA ASP A 50 -2.28 -0.06 0.67
C ASP A 50 -1.20 0.96 0.31
N THR A 51 -1.59 1.97 -0.43
CA THR A 51 -0.74 3.08 -0.82
C THR A 51 -1.37 4.40 -0.38
N VAL A 52 -0.82 5.51 -0.84
CA VAL A 52 -1.27 6.86 -0.47
C VAL A 52 -1.68 7.64 -1.71
N ASP A 53 -2.25 8.83 -1.50
CA ASP A 53 -2.57 9.75 -2.59
C ASP A 53 -1.30 10.07 -3.39
N VAL A 54 -1.45 10.18 -4.70
CA VAL A 54 -0.33 10.36 -5.63
C VAL A 54 0.52 11.60 -5.33
N CYS A 55 -0.07 12.63 -4.75
CA CYS A 55 0.68 13.86 -4.41
C CYS A 55 1.73 13.65 -3.29
N TYR A 56 1.66 12.53 -2.57
CA TYR A 56 2.63 12.17 -1.54
C TYR A 56 3.54 11.00 -1.94
N SER A 57 3.56 10.63 -3.22
CA SER A 57 4.28 9.45 -3.72
C SER A 57 5.78 9.49 -3.40
N ASP A 58 6.43 10.64 -3.54
CA ASP A 58 7.87 10.75 -3.30
C ASP A 58 8.22 10.41 -1.85
N ALA A 59 7.53 11.02 -0.89
CA ALA A 59 7.78 10.76 0.53
C ALA A 59 7.46 9.30 0.87
N PHE A 60 6.37 8.77 0.33
CA PHE A 60 5.93 7.40 0.53
C PHE A 60 6.96 6.40 0.02
N LEU A 61 7.42 6.56 -1.22
CA LEU A 61 8.41 5.66 -1.81
C LEU A 61 9.75 5.70 -1.09
N ARG A 62 10.16 6.87 -0.58
CA ARG A 62 11.39 7.00 0.22
C ARG A 62 11.29 6.27 1.55
N LYS A 63 10.14 6.36 2.23
CA LYS A 63 9.91 5.62 3.48
C LYS A 63 10.01 4.11 3.25
N ILE A 64 9.42 3.63 2.16
CA ILE A 64 9.47 2.21 1.79
C ILE A 64 10.92 1.79 1.53
N ALA A 65 11.65 2.55 0.73
CA ALA A 65 13.04 2.24 0.41
C ALA A 65 13.92 2.20 1.66
N ASP A 66 13.74 3.15 2.57
CA ASP A 66 14.48 3.18 3.83
C ASP A 66 14.18 1.94 4.68
N ALA A 67 12.91 1.53 4.76
CA ALA A 67 12.52 0.37 5.56
C ALA A 67 12.99 -0.95 4.95
N LEU A 68 13.01 -1.05 3.62
CA LEU A 68 13.45 -2.26 2.92
C LEU A 68 14.96 -2.48 3.00
N GLU A 69 15.75 -1.42 3.16
CA GLU A 69 17.21 -1.51 3.25
C GLU A 69 17.83 -2.30 2.08
N GLY A 70 17.34 -2.06 0.86
CA GLY A 70 17.83 -2.72 -0.34
C GLY A 70 17.14 -4.03 -0.69
N LYS A 71 16.22 -4.52 0.15
CA LYS A 71 15.42 -5.71 -0.18
C LYS A 71 14.37 -5.38 -1.23
N SER A 72 13.93 -6.40 -1.97
CA SER A 72 12.82 -6.24 -2.91
C SER A 72 11.49 -6.15 -2.16
N LEU A 73 10.49 -5.59 -2.82
CA LEU A 73 9.12 -5.62 -2.35
C LEU A 73 8.42 -6.80 -3.03
N ASP A 74 7.95 -7.78 -2.25
CA ASP A 74 7.36 -9.00 -2.80
C ASP A 74 5.88 -8.85 -3.09
N TYR A 75 5.12 -8.22 -2.19
CA TYR A 75 3.67 -8.15 -2.29
C TYR A 75 3.14 -6.75 -1.96
N LEU A 76 2.09 -6.36 -2.67
CA LEU A 76 1.24 -5.21 -2.33
C LEU A 76 -0.18 -5.71 -2.12
N ILE A 77 -0.74 -5.53 -0.92
CA ILE A 77 -2.13 -5.85 -0.63
C ILE A 77 -2.95 -4.57 -0.80
N VAL A 78 -3.98 -4.63 -1.64
CA VAL A 78 -4.86 -3.50 -1.89
C VAL A 78 -6.21 -3.74 -1.21
N ASN A 79 -6.46 -3.02 -0.13
CA ASN A 79 -7.75 -3.04 0.57
C ASN A 79 -8.74 -2.03 -0.02
N HIS A 80 -8.22 -0.88 -0.47
CA HIS A 80 -9.04 0.21 -0.99
C HIS A 80 -8.50 0.69 -2.34
N MET A 81 -9.42 0.88 -3.29
CA MET A 81 -9.10 1.43 -4.61
C MET A 81 -9.43 2.93 -4.73
N GLU A 82 -9.77 3.57 -3.63
CA GLU A 82 -9.96 5.01 -3.61
C GLU A 82 -8.63 5.74 -3.81
N PRO A 83 -8.63 6.95 -4.42
CA PRO A 83 -7.37 7.64 -4.75
C PRO A 83 -6.44 7.86 -3.56
N ASP A 84 -6.99 8.06 -2.37
CA ASP A 84 -6.22 8.28 -1.14
C ASP A 84 -5.47 7.04 -0.65
N HIS A 85 -5.81 5.86 -1.18
CA HIS A 85 -5.17 4.59 -0.84
C HIS A 85 -4.59 3.85 -2.05
N ALA A 86 -4.85 4.34 -3.26
CA ALA A 86 -4.46 3.65 -4.48
C ALA A 86 -3.68 4.52 -5.47
N GLY A 87 -3.57 5.82 -5.21
CA GLY A 87 -2.99 6.76 -6.17
C GLY A 87 -1.53 6.49 -6.54
N SER A 88 -0.77 5.86 -5.65
CA SER A 88 0.66 5.60 -5.86
C SER A 88 0.97 4.20 -6.42
N ILE A 89 -0.05 3.38 -6.69
CA ILE A 89 0.16 1.98 -7.12
C ILE A 89 1.02 1.89 -8.39
N ARG A 90 0.70 2.71 -9.39
CA ARG A 90 1.43 2.69 -10.65
C ARG A 90 2.91 3.04 -10.46
N LEU A 91 3.18 4.08 -9.68
CA LEU A 91 4.55 4.52 -9.40
C LEU A 91 5.31 3.47 -8.58
N LEU A 92 4.64 2.85 -7.61
CA LEU A 92 5.22 1.77 -6.83
C LEU A 92 5.64 0.61 -7.73
N ARG A 93 4.81 0.24 -8.68
CA ARG A 93 5.09 -0.86 -9.60
C ARG A 93 6.21 -0.53 -10.58
N GLN A 94 6.38 0.73 -10.94
CA GLN A 94 7.52 1.16 -11.75
C GLN A 94 8.83 0.99 -10.98
N GLN A 95 8.83 1.26 -9.69
CA GLN A 95 10.02 1.11 -8.85
C GLN A 95 10.28 -0.34 -8.45
N TYR A 96 9.23 -1.13 -8.26
CA TYR A 96 9.32 -2.55 -7.87
C TYR A 96 8.55 -3.40 -8.90
N PRO A 97 9.14 -3.63 -10.11
CA PRO A 97 8.38 -4.25 -11.21
C PRO A 97 7.94 -5.69 -10.95
N ASP A 98 8.60 -6.39 -10.03
CA ASP A 98 8.29 -7.77 -9.71
C ASP A 98 7.26 -7.92 -8.57
N VAL A 99 6.78 -6.79 -8.01
CA VAL A 99 5.79 -6.84 -6.94
C VAL A 99 4.49 -7.50 -7.43
N GLN A 100 3.97 -8.43 -6.64
CA GLN A 100 2.67 -9.04 -6.91
C GLN A 100 1.59 -8.27 -6.14
N ILE A 101 0.53 -7.91 -6.85
CA ILE A 101 -0.58 -7.17 -6.26
C ILE A 101 -1.64 -8.18 -5.81
N ILE A 102 -1.99 -8.13 -4.53
CA ILE A 102 -2.93 -9.04 -3.90
C ILE A 102 -4.23 -8.28 -3.62
N GLY A 103 -5.33 -8.86 -4.04
CA GLY A 103 -6.65 -8.29 -3.80
C GLY A 103 -7.75 -9.23 -4.24
N ASN A 104 -8.99 -8.76 -4.17
CA ASN A 104 -10.12 -9.52 -4.65
C ASN A 104 -10.41 -9.20 -6.13
N LYS A 105 -11.35 -9.93 -6.70
CA LYS A 105 -11.72 -9.77 -8.10
C LYS A 105 -12.23 -8.36 -8.44
N THR A 106 -13.00 -7.76 -7.53
CA THR A 106 -13.51 -6.39 -7.70
C THR A 106 -12.36 -5.38 -7.74
N THR A 107 -11.39 -5.52 -6.85
CA THR A 107 -10.18 -4.69 -6.84
C THR A 107 -9.44 -4.77 -8.16
N PHE A 108 -9.30 -5.96 -8.72
CA PHE A 108 -8.60 -6.15 -9.99
C PHE A 108 -9.32 -5.49 -11.16
N GLY A 109 -10.65 -5.52 -11.17
CA GLY A 109 -11.43 -4.77 -12.16
C GLY A 109 -11.17 -3.27 -12.08
N MET A 110 -11.07 -2.72 -10.89
CA MET A 110 -10.75 -1.31 -10.67
C MET A 110 -9.31 -0.97 -11.08
N LEU A 111 -8.35 -1.85 -10.80
CA LEU A 111 -6.96 -1.68 -11.23
C LEU A 111 -6.84 -1.60 -12.75
N GLU A 112 -7.55 -2.46 -13.46
CA GLU A 112 -7.59 -2.42 -14.92
C GLU A 112 -8.23 -1.11 -15.42
N GLY A 113 -9.38 -0.73 -14.85
CA GLY A 113 -10.12 0.45 -15.28
C GLY A 113 -9.40 1.77 -14.99
N TYR A 114 -8.81 1.93 -13.79
CA TYR A 114 -8.20 3.20 -13.38
C TYR A 114 -6.71 3.29 -13.66
N HIS A 115 -6.00 2.17 -13.67
CA HIS A 115 -4.54 2.16 -13.77
C HIS A 115 -4.00 1.33 -14.93
N GLY A 116 -4.86 0.61 -15.65
CA GLY A 116 -4.43 -0.24 -16.76
C GLY A 116 -3.56 -1.42 -16.34
N ILE A 117 -3.63 -1.83 -15.09
CA ILE A 117 -2.82 -2.93 -14.55
C ILE A 117 -3.59 -4.23 -14.69
N THR A 118 -3.02 -5.18 -15.44
CA THR A 118 -3.67 -6.48 -15.73
C THR A 118 -2.76 -7.68 -15.44
N THR A 119 -1.51 -7.46 -15.04
CA THR A 119 -0.52 -8.52 -14.80
C THR A 119 0.05 -8.42 -13.40
N GLY A 120 0.65 -9.51 -12.93
CA GLY A 120 1.24 -9.57 -11.58
C GLY A 120 0.19 -9.51 -10.48
N LEU A 121 -1.00 -10.07 -10.73
CA LEU A 121 -2.13 -10.04 -9.81
C LEU A 121 -2.31 -11.40 -9.15
N TYR A 122 -2.59 -11.40 -7.85
CA TYR A 122 -2.84 -12.60 -7.06
C TYR A 122 -4.19 -12.43 -6.35
N GLU A 123 -5.20 -13.18 -6.78
CA GLU A 123 -6.54 -13.11 -6.19
C GLU A 123 -6.61 -13.89 -4.89
N VAL A 124 -7.20 -13.27 -3.86
CA VAL A 124 -7.46 -13.92 -2.56
C VAL A 124 -8.94 -13.87 -2.23
N LYS A 125 -9.36 -14.83 -1.39
CA LYS A 125 -10.73 -14.97 -0.91
C LYS A 125 -10.74 -14.99 0.61
N GLU A 126 -11.93 -14.85 1.19
CA GLU A 126 -12.13 -14.95 2.64
C GLU A 126 -11.47 -16.21 3.21
N GLY A 127 -10.63 -16.02 4.22
CA GLY A 127 -9.95 -17.12 4.89
C GLY A 127 -8.65 -17.59 4.25
N ASP A 128 -8.29 -17.06 3.07
CA ASP A 128 -7.00 -17.38 2.47
C ASP A 128 -5.86 -16.85 3.33
N THR A 129 -4.71 -17.52 3.28
CA THR A 129 -3.54 -17.16 4.07
C THR A 129 -2.32 -16.92 3.16
N LEU A 130 -1.41 -16.10 3.64
CA LEU A 130 -0.13 -15.81 2.97
C LEU A 130 0.98 -15.90 4.00
N SER A 131 1.95 -16.80 3.76
CA SER A 131 3.12 -16.90 4.63
C SER A 131 4.18 -15.89 4.20
N LEU A 132 4.73 -15.17 5.17
CA LEU A 132 5.83 -14.22 4.96
C LEU A 132 7.16 -14.75 5.50
N GLY A 133 7.17 -15.98 5.99
CA GLY A 133 8.27 -16.61 6.69
C GLY A 133 7.90 -16.83 8.13
N LYS A 134 8.27 -15.93 9.03
CA LYS A 134 7.92 -16.02 10.45
C LYS A 134 6.47 -15.63 10.74
N ARG A 135 5.87 -14.82 9.87
CA ARG A 135 4.50 -14.32 10.01
C ARG A 135 3.61 -14.91 8.94
N GLN A 136 2.34 -15.03 9.27
CA GLN A 136 1.31 -15.44 8.33
C GLN A 136 0.17 -14.44 8.37
N LEU A 137 -0.30 -14.03 7.20
CA LEU A 137 -1.45 -13.14 7.07
C LEU A 137 -2.68 -13.97 6.71
N MET A 138 -3.82 -13.62 7.29
CA MET A 138 -5.12 -14.18 6.95
C MET A 138 -5.99 -13.06 6.37
N PHE A 139 -6.67 -13.34 5.26
CA PHE A 139 -7.52 -12.37 4.60
C PHE A 139 -8.95 -12.49 5.11
N VAL A 140 -9.42 -11.41 5.76
CA VAL A 140 -10.78 -11.29 6.28
C VAL A 140 -11.48 -10.19 5.49
N MET A 141 -12.53 -10.54 4.78
CA MET A 141 -13.23 -9.62 3.87
C MET A 141 -14.60 -9.21 4.39
#